data_b72cc72636c873b3c5dd3ce69e68e386
#
_entry.id   b72cc72636c873b3c5dd3ce69e68e386
#
_cell.length_a   1.000
_cell.length_b   1.000
_cell.length_c   1.000
_cell.angle_alpha   90.00
_cell.angle_beta   90.00
_cell.angle_gamma   90.00
#
_symmetry.space_group_name_H-M   'P 1'
#
loop_
_entity.id
_entity.type
_entity.pdbx_description
1 polymer ?
#
loop_
_entity_poly.entity_id
_entity_poly.type
_entity_poly.pdbx_seq_one_letter_code
_entity_poly.pdbx_strand_id
1 'polypeptide(L)'
;MNDIEIKHLRLVKTISETGNLTRAANLLNISQPALSRQRKDVEEKLGASLCERTKRKMIRSKMGATLNQTAAVVLDELNRVEHEVAKTLHGDVGELKIGVHCILCYKWLPEMLKRYMDIYPRVDI
;
A
#
# COMPACT_ATOMS: atom_id res chain seq x y z
N MET A 1 25.49 -4.86 -2.86
CA MET A 1 24.59 -4.90 -1.71
C MET A 1 23.42 -3.97 -2.01
N ASN A 2 22.24 -4.34 -1.81
CA ASN A 2 20.97 -3.64 -2.07
C ASN A 2 20.33 -3.86 -3.44
N ASP A 3 20.07 -5.10 -3.71
CA ASP A 3 19.20 -5.46 -4.83
C ASP A 3 17.73 -5.56 -4.38
N ILE A 4 17.35 -4.84 -3.31
CA ILE A 4 15.96 -4.73 -2.88
C ILE A 4 15.26 -3.71 -3.77
N GLU A 5 14.25 -4.17 -4.48
CA GLU A 5 13.47 -3.39 -5.42
C GLU A 5 12.09 -3.03 -4.85
N ILE A 6 11.41 -2.05 -5.45
CA ILE A 6 10.05 -1.64 -5.05
C ILE A 6 9.07 -2.81 -5.05
N LYS A 7 9.18 -3.74 -6.02
CA LYS A 7 8.34 -4.96 -6.04
C LYS A 7 8.50 -5.80 -4.78
N HIS A 8 9.71 -5.87 -4.21
CA HIS A 8 9.99 -6.59 -2.96
C HIS A 8 9.34 -5.90 -1.76
N LEU A 9 9.33 -4.57 -1.73
CA LEU A 9 8.64 -3.81 -0.68
C LEU A 9 7.12 -4.00 -0.74
N ARG A 10 6.54 -3.99 -1.94
CA ARG A 10 5.11 -4.28 -2.14
C ARG A 10 4.75 -5.69 -1.68
N LEU A 11 5.58 -6.67 -2.00
CA LEU A 11 5.42 -8.05 -1.58
C LEU A 11 5.43 -8.19 -0.05
N VAL A 12 6.42 -7.61 0.61
CA VAL A 12 6.54 -7.67 2.08
C VAL A 12 5.35 -7.01 2.76
N LYS A 13 4.93 -5.84 2.28
CA LYS A 13 3.76 -5.13 2.78
C LYS A 13 2.50 -5.98 2.64
N THR A 14 2.24 -6.53 1.45
CA THR A 14 1.04 -7.34 1.17
C THR A 14 1.00 -8.63 1.99
N ILE A 15 2.12 -9.32 2.15
CA ILE A 15 2.21 -10.49 3.03
C ILE A 15 1.93 -10.10 4.48
N SER A 16 2.47 -8.99 4.95
CA SER A 16 2.27 -8.48 6.30
C SER A 16 0.81 -8.14 6.60
N GLU A 17 0.13 -7.52 5.66
CA GLU A 17 -1.28 -7.11 5.80
C GLU A 17 -2.25 -8.29 5.74
N THR A 18 -1.97 -9.25 4.87
CA THR A 18 -2.87 -10.39 4.67
C THR A 18 -2.62 -11.54 5.65
N GLY A 19 -1.37 -11.74 6.09
CA GLY A 19 -0.98 -12.90 6.88
C GLY A 19 -1.14 -14.25 6.19
N ASN A 20 -1.36 -14.25 4.87
CA ASN A 20 -1.65 -15.43 4.07
C ASN A 20 -1.04 -15.30 2.68
N LEU A 21 -0.18 -16.25 2.30
CA LEU A 21 0.53 -16.20 1.01
C LEU A 21 -0.41 -16.32 -0.20
N THR A 22 -1.43 -17.14 -0.13
CA THR A 22 -2.39 -17.30 -1.23
C THR A 22 -3.16 -16.00 -1.46
N ARG A 23 -3.63 -15.37 -0.40
CA ARG A 23 -4.33 -14.10 -0.48
C ARG A 23 -3.42 -12.96 -0.96
N ALA A 24 -2.19 -12.92 -0.48
CA ALA A 24 -1.18 -11.95 -0.95
C ALA A 24 -0.88 -12.12 -2.43
N ALA A 25 -0.71 -13.35 -2.91
CA ALA A 25 -0.51 -13.66 -4.33
C ALA A 25 -1.67 -13.15 -5.19
N ASN A 26 -2.91 -13.39 -4.76
CA ASN A 26 -4.10 -12.90 -5.46
C ASN A 26 -4.12 -11.37 -5.54
N LEU A 27 -3.80 -10.66 -4.46
CA LEU A 27 -3.75 -9.19 -4.46
C LEU A 27 -2.64 -8.63 -5.33
N LEU A 28 -1.54 -9.34 -5.47
CA LEU A 28 -0.41 -8.96 -6.33
C LEU A 28 -0.54 -9.45 -7.77
N ASN A 29 -1.64 -10.14 -8.11
CA ASN A 29 -1.88 -10.74 -9.43
C ASN A 29 -0.75 -11.67 -9.92
N ILE A 30 -0.20 -12.45 -9.01
CA ILE A 30 0.82 -13.48 -9.31
C ILE A 30 0.40 -14.83 -8.73
N SER A 31 1.03 -15.91 -9.20
CA SER A 31 0.81 -17.22 -8.62
C SER A 31 1.46 -17.34 -7.23
N GLN A 32 0.90 -18.20 -6.39
CA GLN A 32 1.47 -18.44 -5.05
C GLN A 32 2.91 -19.01 -5.12
N PRO A 33 3.27 -19.92 -6.05
CA PRO A 33 4.67 -20.32 -6.23
C PRO A 33 5.59 -19.16 -6.63
N ALA A 34 5.12 -18.23 -7.48
CA ALA A 34 5.88 -17.04 -7.86
C ALA A 34 6.11 -16.12 -6.65
N LEU A 35 5.09 -15.90 -5.83
CA LEU A 35 5.21 -15.15 -4.58
C LEU A 35 6.23 -15.79 -3.64
N SER A 36 6.17 -17.11 -3.47
CA SER A 36 7.10 -17.85 -2.61
C SER A 36 8.54 -17.74 -3.09
N ARG A 37 8.78 -17.76 -4.40
CA ARG A 37 10.11 -17.54 -4.98
C ARG A 37 10.62 -16.12 -4.74
N GLN A 38 9.78 -15.12 -4.98
CA GLN A 38 10.15 -13.72 -4.72
C GLN A 38 10.43 -13.47 -3.24
N ARG A 39 9.66 -14.05 -2.33
CA ARG A 39 9.93 -13.98 -0.90
C ARG A 39 11.30 -14.57 -0.55
N LYS A 40 11.63 -15.75 -1.05
CA LYS A 40 12.93 -16.37 -0.85
C LYS A 40 14.08 -15.52 -1.39
N ASP A 41 13.91 -14.91 -2.55
CA ASP A 41 14.88 -13.99 -3.14
C ASP A 41 15.17 -12.80 -2.21
N VAL A 42 14.14 -12.21 -1.63
CA VAL A 42 14.30 -11.14 -0.63
C VAL A 42 15.03 -11.64 0.62
N GLU A 43 14.63 -12.80 1.13
CA GLU A 43 15.25 -13.42 2.32
C GLU A 43 16.73 -13.73 2.09
N GLU A 44 17.10 -14.23 0.91
CA GLU A 44 18.49 -14.47 0.52
C GLU A 44 19.30 -13.17 0.43
N LYS A 45 18.74 -12.14 -0.20
CA LYS A 45 19.39 -10.81 -0.32
C LYS A 45 19.61 -10.14 1.03
N LEU A 46 18.69 -10.33 1.96
CA LEU A 46 18.79 -9.78 3.32
C LEU A 46 19.59 -10.65 4.27
N GLY A 47 19.79 -11.93 3.95
CA GLY A 47 20.38 -12.90 4.85
C GLY A 47 19.53 -13.23 6.09
N ALA A 48 18.21 -13.00 6.02
CA ALA A 48 17.29 -13.18 7.13
C ALA A 48 15.90 -13.61 6.66
N SER A 49 15.21 -14.43 7.47
CA SER A 49 13.84 -14.82 7.22
C SER A 49 12.87 -13.68 7.53
N LEU A 50 11.92 -13.44 6.63
CA LEU A 50 10.88 -12.42 6.81
C LEU A 50 9.68 -12.92 7.62
N CYS A 51 9.41 -14.21 7.54
CA CYS A 51 8.27 -14.84 8.18
C CYS A 51 8.67 -16.17 8.82
N GLU A 52 8.07 -16.47 9.96
CA GLU A 52 8.14 -17.75 10.61
C GLU A 52 6.80 -18.48 10.44
N ARG A 53 6.86 -19.74 10.01
CA ARG A 53 5.67 -20.56 9.86
C ARG A 53 5.38 -21.31 11.14
N THR A 54 4.31 -20.95 11.82
CA THR A 54 3.72 -21.78 12.86
C THR A 54 2.70 -22.76 12.25
N LYS A 55 2.27 -23.76 13.02
CA LYS A 55 1.30 -24.79 12.58
C LYS A 55 -0.03 -24.21 12.04
N ARG A 56 -0.35 -22.94 12.32
CA ARG A 56 -1.64 -22.32 12.00
C ARG A 56 -1.57 -20.94 11.36
N LYS A 57 -0.45 -20.21 11.48
CA LYS A 57 -0.31 -18.83 10.98
C LYS A 57 1.11 -18.55 10.51
N MET A 58 1.23 -17.62 9.58
CA MET A 58 2.48 -17.03 9.21
C MET A 58 2.70 -15.80 10.09
N ILE A 59 3.71 -15.86 10.96
CA ILE A 59 4.05 -14.77 11.89
C ILE A 59 5.25 -14.03 11.30
N ARG A 60 5.17 -12.70 11.31
CA ARG A 60 6.32 -11.87 10.90
C ARG A 60 7.48 -12.07 11.85
N SER A 61 8.67 -12.29 11.30
CA SER A 61 9.91 -12.19 12.06
C SER A 61 10.18 -10.74 12.46
N LYS A 62 11.12 -10.51 13.37
CA LYS A 62 11.57 -9.15 13.71
C LYS A 62 12.07 -8.39 12.47
N MET A 63 12.81 -9.06 11.60
CA MET A 63 13.30 -8.48 10.34
C MET A 63 12.18 -8.18 9.37
N GLY A 64 11.21 -9.09 9.27
CA GLY A 64 10.00 -8.85 8.48
C GLY A 64 9.20 -7.64 8.95
N ALA A 65 9.08 -7.44 10.25
CA ALA A 65 8.42 -6.26 10.82
C ALA A 65 9.19 -4.96 10.51
N THR A 66 10.50 -4.97 10.65
CA THR A 66 11.35 -3.82 10.32
C THR A 66 11.27 -3.46 8.84
N LEU A 67 11.38 -4.45 7.95
CA LEU A 67 11.27 -4.22 6.52
C LEU A 67 9.87 -3.74 6.12
N ASN A 68 8.82 -4.23 6.76
CA ASN A 68 7.46 -3.77 6.51
C ASN A 68 7.25 -2.29 6.89
N GLN A 69 7.82 -1.84 8.00
CA GLN A 69 7.78 -0.42 8.37
C GLN A 69 8.49 0.44 7.32
N THR A 70 9.66 0.03 6.90
CA THR A 70 10.41 0.72 5.83
C THR A 70 9.64 0.71 4.51
N ALA A 71 9.05 -0.43 4.15
CA ALA A 71 8.23 -0.56 2.95
C ALA A 71 7.04 0.41 2.95
N ALA A 72 6.35 0.56 4.07
CA ALA A 72 5.25 1.51 4.20
C ALA A 72 5.71 2.95 3.91
N VAL A 73 6.79 3.40 4.53
CA VAL A 73 7.35 4.75 4.33
C VAL A 73 7.79 4.98 2.88
N VAL A 74 8.53 4.04 2.30
CA VAL A 74 9.03 4.17 0.92
C VAL A 74 7.89 4.17 -0.09
N LEU A 75 6.91 3.28 0.06
CA LEU A 75 5.76 3.19 -0.85
C LEU A 75 4.85 4.41 -0.74
N ASP A 76 4.64 4.95 0.45
CA ASP A 76 3.87 6.18 0.66
C ASP A 76 4.55 7.38 0.00
N GLU A 77 5.87 7.49 0.12
CA GLU A 77 6.63 8.56 -0.52
C GLU A 77 6.62 8.44 -2.05
N LEU A 78 6.72 7.22 -2.58
CA LEU A 78 6.59 6.97 -4.01
C LEU A 78 5.20 7.37 -4.53
N ASN A 79 4.13 6.98 -3.83
CA ASN A 79 2.76 7.36 -4.17
C ASN A 79 2.57 8.88 -4.13
N ARG A 80 3.18 9.57 -3.16
CA ARG A 80 3.15 11.03 -3.07
C ARG A 80 3.77 11.68 -4.31
N VAL A 81 4.94 11.22 -4.72
CA VAL A 81 5.63 11.74 -5.91
C VAL A 81 4.85 11.46 -7.18
N GLU A 82 4.32 10.25 -7.34
CA GLU A 82 3.46 9.90 -8.49
C GLU A 82 2.23 10.81 -8.58
N HIS A 83 1.61 11.10 -7.43
CA HIS A 83 0.45 12.00 -7.37
C HIS A 83 0.84 13.44 -7.76
N GLU A 84 1.95 13.97 -7.27
CA GLU A 84 2.44 15.31 -7.63
C GLU A 84 2.79 15.42 -9.11
N VAL A 85 3.41 14.39 -9.68
CA VAL A 85 3.69 14.34 -11.12
C VAL A 85 2.39 14.34 -11.92
N ALA A 86 1.42 13.50 -11.55
CA ALA A 86 0.12 13.46 -12.20
C ALA A 86 -0.60 14.81 -12.11
N LYS A 87 -0.55 15.47 -10.95
CA LYS A 87 -1.11 16.81 -10.75
C LYS A 87 -0.45 17.85 -11.65
N THR A 88 0.85 17.81 -11.81
CA THR A 88 1.62 18.72 -12.68
C THR A 88 1.28 18.50 -14.15
N LEU A 89 1.15 17.24 -14.59
CA LEU A 89 0.90 16.90 -15.99
C LEU A 89 -0.56 17.08 -16.41
N HIS A 90 -1.51 16.78 -15.53
CA HIS A 90 -2.94 16.70 -15.83
C HIS A 90 -3.79 17.72 -15.07
N GLY A 91 -3.20 18.52 -14.19
CA GLY A 91 -3.87 19.41 -13.25
C GLY A 91 -4.46 18.66 -12.06
N ASP A 92 -5.32 19.34 -11.31
CA ASP A 92 -5.96 18.77 -10.11
C ASP A 92 -7.01 17.72 -10.49
N VAL A 93 -6.54 16.48 -10.63
CA VAL A 93 -7.37 15.30 -10.93
C VAL A 93 -7.17 14.29 -9.81
N GLY A 94 -8.23 13.69 -9.36
CA GLY A 94 -8.15 12.67 -8.31
C GLY A 94 -9.50 12.18 -7.82
N GLU A 95 -9.47 11.31 -6.83
CA GLU A 95 -10.64 10.81 -6.12
C GLU A 95 -10.52 11.18 -4.64
N LEU A 96 -11.58 11.78 -4.09
CA LEU A 96 -11.68 12.12 -2.68
C LEU A 96 -12.78 11.27 -2.03
N LYS A 97 -12.41 10.34 -1.16
CA LYS A 97 -13.38 9.53 -0.39
C LYS A 97 -13.57 10.13 1.00
N ILE A 98 -14.81 10.48 1.31
CA ILE A 98 -15.17 11.08 2.60
C ILE A 98 -16.10 10.14 3.36
N GLY A 99 -15.65 9.70 4.54
CA GLY A 99 -16.51 8.98 5.48
C GLY A 99 -17.08 9.91 6.55
N VAL A 100 -18.40 9.88 6.75
CA VAL A 100 -19.08 10.75 7.73
C VAL A 100 -19.80 9.89 8.76
N HIS A 101 -19.44 10.06 10.02
CA HIS A 101 -20.05 9.36 11.14
C HIS A 101 -21.03 10.22 11.98
N CYS A 102 -21.06 11.53 11.72
CA CYS A 102 -21.84 12.47 12.53
C CYS A 102 -22.98 13.08 11.74
N ILE A 103 -24.20 13.00 12.29
CA ILE A 103 -25.41 13.56 11.66
C ILE A 103 -25.33 15.09 11.48
N LEU A 104 -24.56 15.76 12.32
CA LEU A 104 -24.36 17.21 12.21
C LEU A 104 -23.59 17.63 10.96
N CYS A 105 -22.79 16.74 10.40
CA CYS A 105 -22.04 17.00 9.18
C CYS A 105 -22.97 17.22 7.97
N TYR A 106 -24.17 16.65 7.96
CA TYR A 106 -25.14 16.84 6.86
C TYR A 106 -25.61 18.29 6.69
N LYS A 107 -25.40 19.14 7.69
CA LYS A 107 -25.79 20.57 7.60
C LYS A 107 -24.80 21.42 6.82
N TRP A 108 -23.51 21.19 6.98
CA TRP A 108 -22.47 22.07 6.42
C TRP A 108 -21.63 21.39 5.32
N LEU A 109 -21.50 20.06 5.37
CA LEU A 109 -20.67 19.30 4.45
C LEU A 109 -21.11 19.43 2.97
N PRO A 110 -22.40 19.37 2.62
CA PRO A 110 -22.81 19.51 1.22
C PRO A 110 -22.41 20.84 0.60
N GLU A 111 -22.53 21.94 1.34
CA GLU A 111 -22.13 23.25 0.85
C GLU A 111 -20.61 23.36 0.66
N MET A 112 -19.85 22.81 1.60
CA MET A 112 -18.40 22.76 1.52
C MET A 112 -17.93 21.90 0.33
N LEU A 113 -18.55 20.75 0.13
CA LEU A 113 -18.26 19.88 -1.01
C LEU A 113 -18.56 20.56 -2.35
N LYS A 114 -19.68 21.27 -2.44
CA LYS A 114 -20.04 22.04 -3.63
C LYS A 114 -18.96 23.07 -3.98
N ARG A 115 -18.51 23.85 -3.00
CA ARG A 115 -17.41 24.81 -3.19
C ARG A 115 -16.11 24.13 -3.60
N TYR A 116 -15.82 22.96 -3.03
CA TYR A 116 -14.64 22.18 -3.40
C TYR A 116 -14.72 21.70 -4.85
N MET A 117 -15.88 21.18 -5.28
CA MET A 117 -16.11 20.74 -6.67
C MET A 117 -16.04 21.89 -7.69
N ASP A 118 -16.45 23.10 -7.30
CA ASP A 118 -16.33 24.30 -8.15
C ASP A 118 -14.87 24.69 -8.37
N ILE A 119 -14.02 24.50 -7.35
CA ILE A 119 -12.56 24.80 -7.42
C ILE A 119 -11.81 23.67 -8.14
N TYR A 120 -12.19 22.41 -7.90
CA TYR A 120 -11.53 21.21 -8.41
C TYR A 120 -12.49 20.33 -9.23
N PRO A 121 -12.92 20.78 -10.43
CA PRO A 121 -13.98 20.11 -11.19
C PRO A 121 -13.60 18.73 -11.73
N ARG A 122 -12.33 18.35 -11.66
CA ARG A 122 -11.81 17.04 -12.11
C ARG A 122 -11.48 16.08 -10.98
N VAL A 123 -11.90 16.40 -9.77
CA VAL A 123 -11.79 15.51 -8.61
C VAL A 123 -13.14 14.84 -8.37
N ASP A 124 -13.17 13.51 -8.40
CA ASP A 124 -14.34 12.73 -8.02
C ASP A 124 -14.46 12.63 -6.50
N ILE A 125 -15.69 12.76 -5.96
CA ILE A 125 -15.96 12.70 -4.53
C ILE A 125 -16.95 11.58 -4.24
#